data_f8ea4894849ca5bbfaeb1c1a7dd94579
#
_entry.id   f8ea4894849ca5bbfaeb1c1a7dd94579
#
_cell.length_a   1.000
_cell.length_b   1.000
_cell.length_c   1.000
_cell.angle_alpha   90.00
_cell.angle_beta   90.00
_cell.angle_gamma   90.00
#
_symmetry.space_group_name_H-M   'P 1'
#
loop_
_entity.id
_entity.type
_entity.pdbx_description
1 polymer ?
#
loop_
_entity_poly.entity_id
_entity_poly.type
_entity_poly.pdbx_seq_one_letter_code
_entity_poly.pdbx_strand_id
1 'polypeptide(L)'
;MWFRQIRFFGLRVCCLDDMRKEKGIILSSEAPFFASIYDSVTQRELYERHFKLMRVVSGKAVLRAGRQTIVLSAGDYAFVTPGGFSKIRMSPEGGKLFRLVGLNFTDKFLSDYQRRNAVAVRSTSGKLRCFEKLKSEPWLEALFLSLNYCLEAADLPDKELMEMKLCECMHILSERYLEEFSAFFVGTGRQRMDLETFLNENYMYNAPLVRFAELSGRSLSTFRRECQERFGMSPGEWIQRKRLERAYARLQAGERPSDIYWELGFVTLAHFSRKFKERYGFPPSQAAEKDR
;
A
#
# COMPACT_ATOMS: atom_id res chain seq x y z
N MET A 1 23.66 11.39 -20.59
CA MET A 1 22.93 11.80 -21.80
C MET A 1 22.37 10.55 -22.48
N TRP A 2 21.21 10.05 -22.06
CA TRP A 2 20.41 8.98 -22.72
C TRP A 2 19.16 8.77 -21.87
N PHE A 3 18.15 9.64 -21.98
CA PHE A 3 16.78 9.34 -21.59
C PHE A 3 15.89 9.69 -22.79
N ARG A 4 15.61 8.67 -23.61
CA ARG A 4 14.53 8.74 -24.59
C ARG A 4 13.20 8.69 -23.83
N GLN A 5 12.27 9.56 -24.22
CA GLN A 5 10.91 9.59 -23.75
C GLN A 5 10.25 8.20 -23.97
N ILE A 6 9.97 7.49 -22.91
CA ILE A 6 9.17 6.27 -22.95
C ILE A 6 7.70 6.70 -22.98
N ARG A 7 7.08 6.60 -24.17
CA ARG A 7 5.63 6.77 -24.31
C ARG A 7 4.93 5.48 -23.88
N PHE A 8 4.22 5.52 -22.79
CA PHE A 8 3.40 4.42 -22.30
C PHE A 8 1.92 4.76 -22.48
N PHE A 9 1.16 3.92 -23.19
CA PHE A 9 -0.32 3.81 -23.22
C PHE A 9 -1.12 5.10 -23.05
N GLY A 10 -0.81 6.20 -23.70
CA GLY A 10 -1.61 7.42 -23.54
C GLY A 10 -1.72 7.95 -22.10
N LEU A 11 -1.19 7.25 -21.13
CA LEU A 11 -1.00 7.69 -19.75
C LEU A 11 0.29 8.50 -19.73
N ARG A 12 0.18 9.78 -19.42
CA ARG A 12 1.34 10.57 -18.99
C ARG A 12 2.01 9.77 -17.89
N VAL A 13 3.20 9.23 -18.17
CA VAL A 13 4.15 8.89 -17.10
C VAL A 13 4.12 10.10 -16.18
N CYS A 14 3.74 9.91 -14.93
CA CYS A 14 3.76 10.98 -13.94
C CYS A 14 5.04 11.73 -14.10
N CYS A 15 4.92 13.03 -14.40
CA CYS A 15 5.97 13.87 -14.93
C CYS A 15 7.30 13.65 -14.22
N LEU A 16 8.37 13.56 -14.99
CA LEU A 16 9.77 13.65 -14.56
C LEU A 16 10.02 14.83 -13.58
N ASP A 17 9.15 15.83 -13.53
CA ASP A 17 9.24 16.97 -12.62
C ASP A 17 8.79 16.65 -11.16
N ASP A 18 7.84 15.75 -10.96
CA ASP A 18 7.54 15.21 -9.62
C ASP A 18 8.62 14.22 -9.12
N MET A 19 9.31 13.57 -10.06
CA MET A 19 10.41 12.64 -9.78
C MET A 19 11.70 13.31 -9.33
N ARG A 20 11.89 14.60 -9.63
CA ARG A 20 13.08 15.37 -9.17
C ARG A 20 13.05 15.69 -7.68
N LYS A 21 11.89 15.61 -7.02
CA LYS A 21 11.75 15.79 -5.58
C LYS A 21 11.91 14.48 -4.79
N GLU A 22 11.67 13.33 -5.41
CA GLU A 22 11.84 12.01 -4.81
C GLU A 22 12.91 11.25 -5.59
N LYS A 23 14.02 10.90 -4.97
CA LYS A 23 15.15 10.16 -5.55
C LYS A 23 14.77 8.70 -5.90
N GLY A 24 13.84 8.49 -6.84
CA GLY A 24 13.40 7.14 -7.21
C GLY A 24 12.62 7.11 -8.53
N ILE A 25 12.62 5.95 -9.19
CA ILE A 25 11.85 5.68 -10.40
C ILE A 25 10.63 4.85 -10.01
N ILE A 26 9.44 5.35 -10.34
CA ILE A 26 8.18 4.64 -10.15
C ILE A 26 7.50 4.54 -11.51
N LEU A 27 7.31 3.31 -11.99
CA LEU A 27 6.31 3.06 -13.01
C LEU A 27 4.96 3.01 -12.31
N SER A 28 3.93 3.59 -12.93
CA SER A 28 2.61 3.79 -12.33
C SER A 28 2.11 2.59 -11.54
N SER A 29 1.76 2.81 -10.27
CA SER A 29 1.19 1.80 -9.39
C SER A 29 -0.22 1.32 -9.83
N GLU A 30 -0.80 1.93 -10.85
CA GLU A 30 -2.11 1.56 -11.42
C GLU A 30 -1.98 0.83 -12.77
N ALA A 31 -0.78 0.84 -13.39
CA ALA A 31 -0.51 0.07 -14.60
C ALA A 31 -0.48 -1.45 -14.29
N PRO A 32 -0.77 -2.32 -15.27
CA PRO A 32 -0.67 -3.77 -15.10
C PRO A 32 0.69 -4.25 -14.59
N PHE A 33 1.76 -3.56 -14.99
CA PHE A 33 3.11 -3.74 -14.49
C PHE A 33 3.59 -2.47 -13.78
N PHE A 34 4.23 -2.62 -12.64
CA PHE A 34 4.83 -1.51 -11.90
C PHE A 34 6.22 -1.87 -11.36
N ALA A 35 7.02 -0.85 -11.16
CA ALA A 35 8.33 -0.99 -10.54
C ALA A 35 8.61 0.18 -9.61
N SER A 36 9.42 -0.06 -8.59
CA SER A 36 9.91 0.96 -7.66
C SER A 36 11.41 0.78 -7.49
N ILE A 37 12.19 1.86 -7.72
CA ILE A 37 13.65 1.85 -7.62
C ILE A 37 14.06 3.05 -6.77
N TYR A 38 14.84 2.82 -5.70
CA TYR A 38 15.29 3.86 -4.77
C TYR A 38 16.77 3.69 -4.43
N ASP A 39 17.48 4.81 -4.30
CA ASP A 39 18.88 4.89 -3.87
C ASP A 39 19.02 5.11 -2.34
N SER A 40 17.95 5.44 -1.68
CA SER A 40 17.90 5.78 -0.26
C SER A 40 16.69 5.14 0.42
N VAL A 41 16.71 5.11 1.76
CA VAL A 41 15.58 4.58 2.53
C VAL A 41 14.35 5.45 2.28
N THR A 42 13.32 4.83 1.74
CA THR A 42 12.06 5.48 1.38
C THR A 42 10.90 4.84 2.14
N GLN A 43 9.99 5.67 2.64
CA GLN A 43 8.76 5.21 3.30
C GLN A 43 7.57 5.80 2.59
N ARG A 44 6.53 4.96 2.39
CA ARG A 44 5.29 5.36 1.75
C ARG A 44 4.09 4.76 2.46
N GLU A 45 2.99 5.50 2.42
CA GLU A 45 1.67 4.96 2.73
C GLU A 45 1.01 4.52 1.44
N LEU A 46 0.47 3.32 1.46
CA LEU A 46 -0.15 2.68 0.31
C LEU A 46 -1.63 2.48 0.59
N TYR A 47 -2.41 2.70 -0.44
CA TYR A 47 -3.82 2.34 -0.51
C TYR A 47 -4.02 1.47 -1.75
N GLU A 48 -4.21 0.19 -1.53
CA GLU A 48 -4.30 -0.77 -2.63
C GLU A 48 -5.73 -0.89 -3.13
N ARG A 49 -5.94 -0.53 -4.39
CA ARG A 49 -7.24 -0.66 -5.07
C ARG A 49 -7.41 -2.01 -5.74
N HIS A 50 -6.29 -2.60 -6.14
CA HIS A 50 -6.24 -3.83 -6.91
C HIS A 50 -5.38 -4.85 -6.19
N PHE A 51 -5.64 -6.12 -6.44
CA PHE A 51 -4.71 -7.17 -6.06
C PHE A 51 -3.36 -6.93 -6.73
N LYS A 52 -2.30 -7.22 -6.00
CA LYS A 52 -0.94 -7.11 -6.52
C LYS A 52 -0.15 -8.35 -6.17
N LEU A 53 0.72 -8.71 -7.10
CA LEU A 53 1.79 -9.65 -6.83
C LEU A 53 3.11 -8.94 -7.10
N MET A 54 4.00 -8.92 -6.12
CA MET A 54 5.26 -8.19 -6.23
C MET A 54 6.44 -9.02 -5.75
N ARG A 55 7.62 -8.73 -6.33
CA ARG A 55 8.90 -9.33 -5.98
C ARG A 55 9.90 -8.25 -5.61
N VAL A 56 10.61 -8.44 -4.50
CA VAL A 56 11.81 -7.66 -4.19
C VAL A 56 12.98 -8.22 -5.00
N VAL A 57 13.53 -7.43 -5.91
CA VAL A 57 14.67 -7.80 -6.76
C VAL A 57 15.98 -7.56 -6.02
N SER A 58 16.09 -6.43 -5.30
CA SER A 58 17.26 -6.11 -4.46
C SER A 58 16.84 -5.20 -3.29
N GLY A 59 17.61 -5.28 -2.20
CA GLY A 59 17.33 -4.55 -0.97
C GLY A 59 16.26 -5.24 -0.11
N LYS A 60 15.63 -4.47 0.77
CA LYS A 60 14.66 -4.96 1.76
C LYS A 60 13.42 -4.09 1.81
N ALA A 61 12.25 -4.70 1.91
CA ALA A 61 10.99 -4.02 2.15
C ALA A 61 10.35 -4.50 3.45
N VAL A 62 9.78 -3.57 4.22
CA VAL A 62 8.98 -3.87 5.40
C VAL A 62 7.59 -3.29 5.16
N LEU A 63 6.58 -4.16 5.10
CA LEU A 63 5.17 -3.79 4.94
C LEU A 63 4.44 -3.94 6.27
N ARG A 64 3.64 -2.93 6.61
CA ARG A 64 2.83 -2.91 7.83
C ARG A 64 1.39 -2.52 7.51
N ALA A 65 0.43 -3.31 8.02
CA ALA A 65 -0.99 -3.01 7.95
C ALA A 65 -1.66 -3.43 9.27
N GLY A 66 -2.18 -2.48 10.02
CA GLY A 66 -2.71 -2.73 11.35
C GLY A 66 -1.67 -3.44 12.25
N ARG A 67 -1.96 -4.68 12.66
CA ARG A 67 -1.04 -5.50 13.48
C ARG A 67 -0.14 -6.41 12.64
N GLN A 68 -0.37 -6.50 11.35
CA GLN A 68 0.42 -7.35 10.47
C GLN A 68 1.70 -6.62 10.05
N THR A 69 2.82 -7.31 10.12
CA THR A 69 4.11 -6.86 9.57
C THR A 69 4.74 -8.02 8.82
N ILE A 70 5.15 -7.78 7.59
CA ILE A 70 5.97 -8.72 6.82
C ILE A 70 7.26 -8.06 6.40
N VAL A 71 8.32 -8.86 6.34
CA VAL A 71 9.64 -8.44 5.89
C VAL A 71 9.98 -9.23 4.63
N LEU A 72 10.32 -8.51 3.57
CA LEU A 72 10.70 -9.05 2.28
C LEU A 72 12.15 -8.69 2.01
N SER A 73 12.95 -9.68 1.69
CA SER A 73 14.33 -9.56 1.21
C SER A 73 14.39 -9.83 -0.30
N ALA A 74 15.54 -9.60 -0.91
CA ALA A 74 15.77 -9.94 -2.32
C ALA A 74 15.37 -11.40 -2.62
N GLY A 75 14.57 -11.62 -3.65
CA GLY A 75 13.99 -12.92 -4.04
C GLY A 75 12.59 -13.19 -3.44
N ASP A 76 12.17 -12.49 -2.41
CA ASP A 76 10.86 -12.70 -1.78
C ASP A 76 9.70 -12.11 -2.60
N TYR A 77 8.57 -12.79 -2.50
CA TYR A 77 7.30 -12.40 -3.11
C TYR A 77 6.26 -12.01 -2.07
N ALA A 78 5.42 -11.06 -2.41
CA ALA A 78 4.23 -10.74 -1.64
C ALA A 78 2.99 -10.62 -2.52
N PHE A 79 1.94 -11.30 -2.10
CA PHE A 79 0.59 -11.09 -2.58
C PHE A 79 -0.10 -10.04 -1.71
N VAL A 80 -0.71 -9.05 -2.33
CA VAL A 80 -1.33 -7.91 -1.66
C VAL A 80 -2.80 -7.86 -2.05
N THR A 81 -3.66 -7.83 -1.06
CA THR A 81 -5.11 -7.73 -1.26
C THR A 81 -5.56 -6.27 -1.30
N PRO A 82 -6.60 -5.94 -2.11
CA PRO A 82 -7.15 -4.59 -2.11
C PRO A 82 -7.92 -4.28 -0.83
N GLY A 83 -8.18 -3.01 -0.61
CA GLY A 83 -9.09 -2.54 0.44
C GLY A 83 -8.43 -2.28 1.78
N GLY A 84 -7.09 -2.26 1.86
CA GLY A 84 -6.36 -1.95 3.08
C GLY A 84 -5.48 -0.71 2.96
N PHE A 85 -5.28 -0.01 4.08
CA PHE A 85 -4.17 0.91 4.23
C PHE A 85 -2.94 0.17 4.70
N SER A 86 -1.79 0.54 4.15
CA SER A 86 -0.51 -0.03 4.56
C SER A 86 0.61 1.00 4.52
N LYS A 87 1.70 0.69 5.21
CA LYS A 87 2.95 1.43 5.14
C LYS A 87 4.02 0.49 4.61
N ILE A 88 4.80 0.98 3.64
CA ILE A 88 5.98 0.28 3.15
C ILE A 88 7.22 1.10 3.44
N ARG A 89 8.23 0.45 4.00
CA ARG A 89 9.59 0.98 4.12
C ARG A 89 10.49 0.16 3.23
N MET A 90 11.15 0.84 2.30
CA MET A 90 12.06 0.28 1.32
C MET A 90 13.47 0.74 1.64
N SER A 91 14.42 -0.18 1.68
CA SER A 91 15.80 0.08 2.06
C SER A 91 16.76 -0.55 1.06
N PRO A 92 17.67 0.23 0.45
CA PRO A 92 18.83 -0.32 -0.25
C PRO A 92 19.69 -1.16 0.69
N GLU A 93 20.31 -2.22 0.18
CA GLU A 93 21.23 -3.08 0.94
C GLU A 93 22.44 -3.48 0.08
N GLY A 94 23.58 -3.71 0.71
CA GLY A 94 24.80 -4.20 0.07
C GLY A 94 25.33 -3.30 -1.05
N GLY A 95 25.18 -1.98 -0.94
CA GLY A 95 25.59 -1.03 -1.97
C GLY A 95 24.77 -1.06 -3.26
N LYS A 96 23.66 -1.82 -3.29
CA LYS A 96 22.73 -1.92 -4.42
C LYS A 96 21.49 -1.09 -4.16
N LEU A 97 20.90 -0.53 -5.23
CA LEU A 97 19.60 0.14 -5.16
C LEU A 97 18.53 -0.83 -4.64
N PHE A 98 17.55 -0.29 -3.90
CA PHE A 98 16.30 -1.03 -3.71
C PHE A 98 15.56 -1.14 -5.05
N ARG A 99 15.12 -2.33 -5.38
CA ARG A 99 14.33 -2.62 -6.58
C ARG A 99 13.18 -3.56 -6.24
N LEU A 100 12.00 -3.19 -6.70
CA LEU A 100 10.79 -3.98 -6.58
C LEU A 100 10.05 -3.94 -7.91
N VAL A 101 9.55 -5.07 -8.36
CA VAL A 101 8.70 -5.22 -9.55
C VAL A 101 7.40 -5.90 -9.18
N GLY A 102 6.32 -5.59 -9.89
CA GLY A 102 5.04 -6.18 -9.58
C GLY A 102 4.00 -6.10 -10.70
N LEU A 103 2.97 -6.90 -10.53
CA LEU A 103 1.79 -6.99 -11.37
C LEU A 103 0.56 -6.50 -10.60
N ASN A 104 -0.29 -5.71 -11.28
CA ASN A 104 -1.60 -5.29 -10.79
C ASN A 104 -2.70 -6.06 -11.53
N PHE A 105 -3.64 -6.59 -10.78
CA PHE A 105 -4.82 -7.28 -11.31
C PHE A 105 -6.04 -6.37 -11.14
N THR A 106 -6.37 -5.63 -12.20
CA THR A 106 -7.53 -4.73 -12.19
C THR A 106 -8.85 -5.49 -12.17
N ASP A 107 -9.90 -4.89 -11.60
CA ASP A 107 -11.26 -5.50 -11.56
C ASP A 107 -11.74 -5.88 -12.97
N LYS A 108 -11.41 -5.05 -13.97
CA LYS A 108 -11.74 -5.34 -15.38
C LYS A 108 -11.03 -6.60 -15.86
N PHE A 109 -9.72 -6.71 -15.64
CA PHE A 109 -8.97 -7.90 -16.04
C PHE A 109 -9.52 -9.16 -15.35
N LEU A 110 -9.75 -9.11 -14.04
CA LEU A 110 -10.26 -10.24 -13.27
C LEU A 110 -11.66 -10.68 -13.74
N SER A 111 -12.55 -9.73 -14.01
CA SER A 111 -13.89 -10.02 -14.55
C SER A 111 -13.83 -10.66 -15.94
N ASP A 112 -12.96 -10.15 -16.81
CA ASP A 112 -12.75 -10.69 -18.14
C ASP A 112 -12.11 -12.10 -18.09
N TYR A 113 -11.13 -12.29 -17.21
CA TYR A 113 -10.48 -13.58 -16.98
C TYR A 113 -11.47 -14.64 -16.45
N GLN A 114 -12.28 -14.29 -15.44
CA GLN A 114 -13.27 -15.18 -14.86
C GLN A 114 -14.29 -15.66 -15.92
N ARG A 115 -14.76 -14.74 -16.77
CA ARG A 115 -15.72 -15.05 -17.83
C ARG A 115 -15.14 -15.97 -18.90
N ARG A 116 -13.88 -15.75 -19.32
CA ARG A 116 -13.21 -16.55 -20.35
C ARG A 116 -12.86 -17.96 -19.87
N ASN A 117 -12.51 -18.12 -18.59
CA ASN A 117 -11.98 -19.37 -18.07
C ASN A 117 -12.97 -20.16 -17.20
N ALA A 118 -14.24 -19.72 -17.12
CA ALA A 118 -15.30 -20.36 -16.32
C ALA A 118 -14.84 -20.71 -14.87
N VAL A 119 -14.11 -19.78 -14.24
CA VAL A 119 -13.52 -20.01 -12.91
C VAL A 119 -14.61 -20.23 -11.87
N ALA A 120 -14.67 -21.43 -11.31
CA ALA A 120 -15.55 -21.73 -10.18
C ALA A 120 -14.97 -21.09 -8.90
N VAL A 121 -15.71 -20.15 -8.33
CA VAL A 121 -15.31 -19.52 -7.07
C VAL A 121 -15.45 -20.53 -5.93
N ARG A 122 -14.35 -20.90 -5.31
CA ARG A 122 -14.36 -21.66 -4.07
C ARG A 122 -14.39 -20.69 -2.90
N SER A 123 -15.36 -20.86 -2.00
CA SER A 123 -15.39 -20.07 -0.78
C SER A 123 -14.14 -20.36 0.05
N THR A 124 -13.30 -19.36 0.25
CA THR A 124 -12.20 -19.43 1.22
C THR A 124 -12.75 -19.10 2.60
N SER A 125 -12.58 -19.97 3.57
CA SER A 125 -13.08 -19.82 4.94
C SER A 125 -12.23 -18.84 5.77
N GLY A 126 -11.18 -18.26 5.22
CA GLY A 126 -10.23 -17.40 5.93
C GLY A 126 -10.47 -15.90 5.69
N LYS A 127 -10.29 -15.10 6.73
CA LYS A 127 -10.17 -13.64 6.59
C LYS A 127 -8.88 -13.34 5.79
N LEU A 128 -9.02 -12.76 4.60
CA LEU A 128 -7.89 -12.35 3.78
C LEU A 128 -7.00 -11.38 4.57
N ARG A 129 -5.71 -11.67 4.62
CA ARG A 129 -4.72 -10.76 5.19
C ARG A 129 -4.40 -9.67 4.17
N CYS A 130 -3.98 -8.50 4.64
CA CYS A 130 -3.56 -7.41 3.74
C CYS A 130 -2.37 -7.83 2.87
N PHE A 131 -1.49 -8.68 3.40
CA PHE A 131 -0.32 -9.22 2.70
C PHE A 131 -0.14 -10.69 3.02
N GLU A 132 0.29 -11.45 2.01
CA GLU A 132 0.78 -12.81 2.19
C GLU A 132 2.16 -12.95 1.53
N LYS A 133 3.13 -13.50 2.27
CA LYS A 133 4.45 -13.81 1.72
C LYS A 133 4.37 -15.16 1.02
N LEU A 134 4.59 -15.17 -0.30
CA LEU A 134 4.55 -16.40 -1.07
C LEU A 134 5.91 -17.10 -1.06
N LYS A 135 5.88 -18.40 -1.11
CA LYS A 135 7.09 -19.19 -1.37
C LYS A 135 7.52 -18.97 -2.82
N SER A 136 8.84 -18.86 -3.03
CA SER A 136 9.37 -18.85 -4.38
C SER A 136 9.21 -20.23 -5.01
N GLU A 137 8.89 -20.25 -6.31
CA GLU A 137 8.88 -21.46 -7.12
C GLU A 137 9.29 -21.15 -8.56
N PRO A 138 9.79 -22.13 -9.33
CA PRO A 138 10.49 -21.86 -10.60
C PRO A 138 9.69 -21.09 -11.65
N TRP A 139 8.39 -21.38 -11.79
CA TRP A 139 7.54 -20.70 -12.79
C TRP A 139 7.30 -19.24 -12.44
N LEU A 140 7.04 -18.96 -11.16
CA LEU A 140 6.87 -17.60 -10.68
C LEU A 140 8.18 -16.81 -10.81
N GLU A 141 9.30 -17.45 -10.54
CA GLU A 141 10.62 -16.85 -10.71
C GLU A 141 10.91 -16.50 -12.17
N ALA A 142 10.66 -17.41 -13.10
CA ALA A 142 10.85 -17.20 -14.55
C ALA A 142 10.00 -16.03 -15.06
N LEU A 143 8.72 -15.95 -14.64
CA LEU A 143 7.83 -14.85 -14.97
C LEU A 143 8.43 -13.51 -14.52
N PHE A 144 8.80 -13.39 -13.25
CA PHE A 144 9.33 -12.14 -12.71
C PHE A 144 10.73 -11.78 -13.21
N LEU A 145 11.55 -12.76 -13.55
CA LEU A 145 12.84 -12.53 -14.22
C LEU A 145 12.62 -11.92 -15.61
N SER A 146 11.66 -12.42 -16.39
CA SER A 146 11.34 -11.85 -17.70
C SER A 146 10.85 -10.39 -17.59
N LEU A 147 10.02 -10.07 -16.61
CA LEU A 147 9.54 -8.71 -16.36
C LEU A 147 10.68 -7.77 -15.92
N ASN A 148 11.57 -8.25 -15.04
CA ASN A 148 12.72 -7.47 -14.62
C ASN A 148 13.69 -7.21 -15.77
N TYR A 149 13.90 -8.19 -16.66
CA TYR A 149 14.73 -8.03 -17.85
C TYR A 149 14.17 -6.94 -18.78
N CYS A 150 12.86 -6.95 -19.05
CA CYS A 150 12.21 -5.90 -19.83
C CYS A 150 12.40 -4.50 -19.21
N LEU A 151 12.32 -4.39 -17.88
CA LEU A 151 12.60 -3.14 -17.17
C LEU A 151 14.06 -2.68 -17.35
N GLU A 152 15.03 -3.59 -17.24
CA GLU A 152 16.46 -3.28 -17.41
C GLU A 152 16.81 -2.90 -18.84
N ALA A 153 16.20 -3.55 -19.82
CA ALA A 153 16.33 -3.23 -21.23
C ALA A 153 15.61 -1.94 -21.65
N ALA A 154 14.79 -1.35 -20.76
CA ALA A 154 13.89 -0.25 -21.08
C ALA A 154 12.94 -0.57 -22.25
N ASP A 155 12.64 -1.84 -22.45
CA ASP A 155 11.75 -2.37 -23.49
C ASP A 155 10.59 -3.09 -22.81
N LEU A 156 9.59 -2.30 -22.44
CA LEU A 156 8.47 -2.80 -21.66
C LEU A 156 7.43 -3.47 -22.57
N PRO A 157 6.78 -4.55 -22.09
CA PRO A 157 5.79 -5.27 -22.87
C PRO A 157 4.66 -4.34 -23.35
N ASP A 158 4.22 -4.52 -24.58
CA ASP A 158 3.01 -3.88 -25.09
C ASP A 158 1.75 -4.42 -24.34
N LYS A 159 0.58 -3.94 -24.74
CA LYS A 159 -0.66 -4.31 -24.06
C LYS A 159 -0.96 -5.80 -24.18
N GLU A 160 -0.76 -6.39 -25.33
CA GLU A 160 -1.09 -7.78 -25.61
C GLU A 160 -0.15 -8.71 -24.85
N LEU A 161 1.14 -8.45 -24.93
CA LEU A 161 2.15 -9.21 -24.19
C LEU A 161 1.95 -9.07 -22.68
N MET A 162 1.55 -7.88 -22.20
CA MET A 162 1.26 -7.67 -20.78
C MET A 162 0.02 -8.47 -20.34
N GLU A 163 -1.04 -8.54 -21.15
CA GLU A 163 -2.22 -9.37 -20.86
C GLU A 163 -1.83 -10.86 -20.82
N MET A 164 -0.98 -11.31 -21.72
CA MET A 164 -0.43 -12.68 -21.69
C MET A 164 0.35 -12.95 -20.40
N LYS A 165 1.19 -12.01 -19.94
CA LYS A 165 1.94 -12.14 -18.68
C LYS A 165 1.03 -12.19 -17.45
N LEU A 166 -0.05 -11.43 -17.45
CA LEU A 166 -1.07 -11.53 -16.41
C LEU A 166 -1.79 -12.89 -16.43
N CYS A 167 -2.14 -13.41 -17.62
CA CYS A 167 -2.74 -14.74 -17.75
C CYS A 167 -1.79 -15.85 -17.32
N GLU A 168 -0.50 -15.76 -17.68
CA GLU A 168 0.55 -16.68 -17.23
C GLU A 168 0.61 -16.68 -15.68
N CYS A 169 0.62 -15.51 -15.06
CA CYS A 169 0.59 -15.37 -13.62
C CYS A 169 -0.64 -16.01 -12.98
N MET A 170 -1.83 -15.75 -13.54
CA MET A 170 -3.08 -16.35 -13.06
C MET A 170 -3.06 -17.87 -13.14
N HIS A 171 -2.47 -18.44 -14.18
CA HIS A 171 -2.33 -19.89 -14.32
C HIS A 171 -1.38 -20.46 -13.26
N ILE A 172 -0.22 -19.84 -13.05
CA ILE A 172 0.71 -20.24 -11.99
C ILE A 172 0.02 -20.20 -10.62
N LEU A 173 -0.72 -19.13 -10.32
CA LEU A 173 -1.44 -18.99 -9.05
C LEU A 173 -2.53 -20.05 -8.90
N SER A 174 -3.28 -20.38 -9.94
CA SER A 174 -4.33 -21.39 -9.90
C SER A 174 -3.81 -22.80 -9.60
N GLU A 175 -2.57 -23.10 -10.00
CA GLU A 175 -1.95 -24.41 -9.81
C GLU A 175 -1.14 -24.54 -8.52
N ARG A 176 -0.55 -23.44 -8.06
CA ARG A 176 0.46 -23.46 -6.98
C ARG A 176 0.05 -22.70 -5.72
N TYR A 177 -0.86 -21.70 -5.85
CA TYR A 177 -1.25 -20.78 -4.79
C TYR A 177 -2.77 -20.62 -4.78
N LEU A 178 -3.46 -21.74 -4.52
CA LEU A 178 -4.92 -21.82 -4.70
C LEU A 178 -5.71 -20.88 -3.77
N GLU A 179 -5.18 -20.58 -2.58
CA GLU A 179 -5.83 -19.63 -1.64
C GLU A 179 -5.78 -18.22 -2.20
N GLU A 180 -4.62 -17.77 -2.66
CA GLU A 180 -4.41 -16.44 -3.24
C GLU A 180 -5.17 -16.31 -4.57
N PHE A 181 -5.17 -17.36 -5.41
CA PHE A 181 -5.95 -17.39 -6.62
C PHE A 181 -7.44 -17.26 -6.34
N SER A 182 -7.96 -18.00 -5.37
CA SER A 182 -9.36 -17.94 -4.97
C SER A 182 -9.73 -16.55 -4.43
N ALA A 183 -8.79 -15.87 -3.77
CA ALA A 183 -8.99 -14.53 -3.22
C ALA A 183 -9.39 -13.49 -4.27
N PHE A 184 -8.93 -13.62 -5.52
CA PHE A 184 -9.32 -12.71 -6.62
C PHE A 184 -10.83 -12.70 -6.88
N PHE A 185 -11.51 -13.81 -6.62
CA PHE A 185 -12.90 -14.03 -7.01
C PHE A 185 -13.85 -14.16 -5.82
N VAL A 186 -13.32 -14.39 -4.63
CA VAL A 186 -14.10 -14.21 -3.40
C VAL A 186 -14.34 -12.72 -3.28
N GLY A 187 -15.56 -12.31 -3.55
CA GLY A 187 -15.91 -10.91 -3.61
C GLY A 187 -15.32 -10.16 -2.43
N THR A 188 -14.44 -9.23 -2.72
CA THR A 188 -14.09 -8.14 -1.83
C THR A 188 -15.31 -7.23 -1.67
N GLY A 189 -16.47 -7.87 -1.50
CA GLY A 189 -17.70 -7.18 -1.24
C GLY A 189 -17.36 -6.18 -0.16
N ARG A 190 -17.46 -4.89 -0.48
CA ARG A 190 -17.28 -3.79 0.46
C ARG A 190 -18.30 -3.97 1.58
N GLN A 191 -18.02 -4.98 2.42
CA GLN A 191 -18.84 -5.25 3.60
C GLN A 191 -18.72 -3.99 4.45
N ARG A 192 -19.85 -3.37 4.70
CA ARG A 192 -19.93 -2.16 5.53
C ARG A 192 -19.38 -2.51 6.91
N MET A 193 -18.12 -2.17 7.15
CA MET A 193 -17.44 -2.41 8.41
C MET A 193 -18.06 -1.55 9.51
N ASP A 194 -18.05 -2.01 10.75
CA ASP A 194 -18.38 -1.13 11.87
C ASP A 194 -17.46 0.09 11.85
N LEU A 195 -18.09 1.28 11.86
CA LEU A 195 -17.38 2.54 11.64
C LEU A 195 -16.31 2.81 12.69
N GLU A 196 -16.60 2.50 13.94
CA GLU A 196 -15.68 2.74 15.04
C GLU A 196 -14.48 1.81 14.99
N THR A 197 -14.73 0.51 14.76
CA THR A 197 -13.68 -0.49 14.57
C THR A 197 -12.78 -0.10 13.41
N PHE A 198 -13.39 0.25 12.26
CA PHE A 198 -12.65 0.69 11.08
C PHE A 198 -11.76 1.90 11.37
N LEU A 199 -12.31 2.95 12.00
CA LEU A 199 -11.57 4.15 12.33
C LEU A 199 -10.44 3.88 13.35
N ASN A 200 -10.69 3.06 14.37
CA ASN A 200 -9.68 2.69 15.37
C ASN A 200 -8.52 1.89 14.76
N GLU A 201 -8.77 1.09 13.73
CA GLU A 201 -7.72 0.34 13.03
C GLU A 201 -6.91 1.21 12.06
N ASN A 202 -7.51 2.32 11.54
CA ASN A 202 -6.96 3.03 10.38
C ASN A 202 -6.58 4.50 10.64
N TYR A 203 -6.85 5.10 11.81
CA TYR A 203 -6.61 6.53 12.06
C TYR A 203 -5.15 6.98 11.88
N MET A 204 -4.18 6.07 11.96
CA MET A 204 -2.75 6.40 11.83
C MET A 204 -2.28 6.59 10.38
N TYR A 205 -3.13 6.32 9.39
CA TYR A 205 -2.77 6.48 7.98
C TYR A 205 -3.13 7.87 7.47
N ASN A 206 -2.15 8.54 6.83
CA ASN A 206 -2.35 9.85 6.24
C ASN A 206 -2.93 9.74 4.83
N ALA A 207 -4.24 9.56 4.75
CA ALA A 207 -4.95 9.45 3.48
C ALA A 207 -6.12 10.45 3.41
N PRO A 208 -6.56 10.83 2.20
CA PRO A 208 -7.76 11.65 2.03
C PRO A 208 -9.00 10.96 2.60
N LEU A 209 -9.92 11.73 3.20
CA LEU A 209 -11.15 11.18 3.81
C LEU A 209 -11.99 10.35 2.85
N VAL A 210 -11.94 10.65 1.54
CA VAL A 210 -12.61 9.84 0.52
C VAL A 210 -12.14 8.39 0.54
N ARG A 211 -10.85 8.15 0.83
CA ARG A 211 -10.29 6.79 0.92
C ARG A 211 -10.76 6.05 2.16
N PHE A 212 -10.88 6.76 3.30
CA PHE A 212 -11.49 6.18 4.50
C PHE A 212 -12.96 5.80 4.25
N ALA A 213 -13.71 6.65 3.56
CA ALA A 213 -15.09 6.35 3.21
C ALA A 213 -15.19 5.11 2.31
N GLU A 214 -14.43 5.07 1.22
CA GLU A 214 -14.39 3.95 0.28
C GLU A 214 -14.04 2.62 0.98
N LEU A 215 -13.01 2.62 1.84
CA LEU A 215 -12.59 1.43 2.58
C LEU A 215 -13.63 0.94 3.59
N SER A 216 -14.34 1.88 4.22
CA SER A 216 -15.40 1.53 5.17
C SER A 216 -16.69 1.06 4.49
N GLY A 217 -16.73 0.99 3.14
CA GLY A 217 -17.93 0.64 2.36
C GLY A 217 -18.97 1.75 2.30
N ARG A 218 -18.56 3.03 2.36
CA ARG A 218 -19.44 4.20 2.42
C ARG A 218 -19.12 5.22 1.33
N SER A 219 -20.13 6.00 0.93
CA SER A 219 -19.85 7.27 0.23
C SER A 219 -19.26 8.29 1.22
N LEU A 220 -18.54 9.28 0.72
CA LEU A 220 -17.97 10.33 1.58
C LEU A 220 -19.03 11.10 2.39
N SER A 221 -20.18 11.35 1.79
CA SER A 221 -21.32 11.99 2.46
C SER A 221 -21.89 11.15 3.61
N THR A 222 -22.10 9.86 3.35
CA THR A 222 -22.56 8.90 4.36
C THR A 222 -21.54 8.77 5.49
N PHE A 223 -20.26 8.67 5.15
CA PHE A 223 -19.17 8.55 6.12
C PHE A 223 -19.12 9.79 7.07
N ARG A 224 -19.24 11.00 6.52
CA ARG A 224 -19.29 12.24 7.32
C ARG A 224 -20.51 12.29 8.23
N ARG A 225 -21.70 11.97 7.69
CA ARG A 225 -22.94 11.96 8.45
C ARG A 225 -22.88 10.97 9.62
N GLU A 226 -22.48 9.74 9.39
CA GLU A 226 -22.40 8.72 10.45
C GLU A 226 -21.34 9.06 11.50
N CYS A 227 -20.22 9.67 11.14
CA CYS A 227 -19.26 10.17 12.13
C CYS A 227 -19.87 11.26 12.99
N GLN A 228 -20.62 12.20 12.40
CA GLN A 228 -21.29 13.26 13.14
C GLN A 228 -22.36 12.69 14.08
N GLU A 229 -23.17 11.75 13.60
CA GLU A 229 -24.24 11.12 14.40
C GLU A 229 -23.67 10.28 15.55
N ARG A 230 -22.58 9.53 15.31
CA ARG A 230 -22.04 8.58 16.29
C ARG A 230 -21.04 9.19 17.27
N PHE A 231 -20.22 10.13 16.80
CA PHE A 231 -19.12 10.70 17.60
C PHE A 231 -19.28 12.19 17.91
N GLY A 232 -20.33 12.86 17.40
CA GLY A 232 -20.55 14.28 17.59
C GLY A 232 -19.55 15.20 16.89
N MET A 233 -18.72 14.65 15.97
CA MET A 233 -17.64 15.39 15.30
C MET A 233 -17.39 14.87 13.89
N SER A 234 -16.69 15.69 13.08
CA SER A 234 -16.30 15.26 11.74
C SER A 234 -15.26 14.13 11.77
N PRO A 235 -15.16 13.30 10.69
CA PRO A 235 -14.15 12.25 10.60
C PRO A 235 -12.71 12.77 10.76
N GLY A 236 -12.43 13.96 10.21
CA GLY A 236 -11.10 14.58 10.31
C GLY A 236 -10.73 14.95 11.75
N GLU A 237 -11.65 15.53 12.48
CA GLU A 237 -11.49 15.87 13.90
C GLU A 237 -11.30 14.60 14.74
N TRP A 238 -12.11 13.57 14.49
CA TRP A 238 -12.00 12.30 15.20
C TRP A 238 -10.64 11.65 14.99
N ILE A 239 -10.19 11.55 13.73
CA ILE A 239 -8.88 11.00 13.37
C ILE A 239 -7.76 11.80 14.02
N GLN A 240 -7.79 13.13 13.93
CA GLN A 240 -6.78 14.00 14.51
C GLN A 240 -6.74 13.84 16.04
N ARG A 241 -7.88 13.79 16.69
CA ARG A 241 -7.99 13.58 18.13
C ARG A 241 -7.34 12.26 18.54
N LYS A 242 -7.65 11.15 17.87
CA LYS A 242 -7.08 9.83 18.17
C LYS A 242 -5.56 9.78 17.96
N ARG A 243 -5.05 10.43 16.91
CA ARG A 243 -3.60 10.56 16.68
C ARG A 243 -2.91 11.29 17.83
N LEU A 244 -3.48 12.38 18.29
CA LEU A 244 -2.92 13.17 19.37
C LEU A 244 -3.01 12.46 20.73
N GLU A 245 -4.08 11.71 21.00
CA GLU A 245 -4.22 10.86 22.20
C GLU A 245 -3.12 9.77 22.21
N ARG A 246 -2.89 9.12 21.07
CA ARG A 246 -1.83 8.13 20.94
C ARG A 246 -0.44 8.74 21.05
N ALA A 247 -0.26 9.95 20.48
CA ALA A 247 0.99 10.69 20.60
C ALA A 247 1.31 10.99 22.06
N TYR A 248 0.36 11.48 22.81
CA TYR A 248 0.53 11.81 24.23
C TYR A 248 1.02 10.60 25.03
N ALA A 249 0.36 9.45 24.88
CA ALA A 249 0.74 8.21 25.55
C ALA A 249 2.18 7.74 25.19
N ARG A 250 2.58 7.88 23.92
CA ARG A 250 3.94 7.50 23.48
C ARG A 250 5.02 8.45 23.98
N LEU A 251 4.71 9.76 24.00
CA LEU A 251 5.63 10.78 24.56
C LEU A 251 5.82 10.60 26.06
N GLN A 252 4.77 10.26 26.80
CA GLN A 252 4.89 9.91 28.22
C GLN A 252 5.74 8.65 28.45
N ALA A 253 5.72 7.70 27.51
CA ALA A 253 6.60 6.53 27.53
C ALA A 253 8.07 6.86 27.15
N GLY A 254 8.41 8.14 26.92
CA GLY A 254 9.76 8.60 26.64
C GLY A 254 10.16 8.58 25.16
N GLU A 255 9.24 8.32 24.25
CA GLU A 255 9.54 8.38 22.82
C GLU A 255 9.69 9.83 22.36
N ARG A 256 10.53 10.08 21.33
CA ARG A 256 10.79 11.42 20.83
C ARG A 256 9.73 11.86 19.83
N PRO A 257 9.34 13.14 19.81
CA PRO A 257 8.41 13.68 18.81
C PRO A 257 8.81 13.39 17.35
N SER A 258 10.12 13.44 17.04
CA SER A 258 10.70 13.15 15.74
C SER A 258 10.49 11.73 15.26
N ASP A 259 10.38 10.79 16.18
CA ASP A 259 10.32 9.35 15.87
C ASP A 259 8.87 8.89 15.64
N ILE A 260 7.92 9.60 16.28
CA ILE A 260 6.52 9.17 16.31
C ILE A 260 5.59 9.89 15.33
N TYR A 261 5.88 11.15 14.95
CA TYR A 261 4.94 11.97 14.19
C TYR A 261 4.49 11.31 12.88
N TRP A 262 5.44 10.73 12.12
CA TRP A 262 5.12 10.09 10.86
C TRP A 262 4.33 8.79 11.05
N GLU A 263 4.68 7.99 12.04
CA GLU A 263 3.95 6.76 12.36
C GLU A 263 2.49 7.03 12.74
N LEU A 264 2.23 8.21 13.33
CA LEU A 264 0.90 8.67 13.70
C LEU A 264 0.14 9.40 12.58
N GLY A 265 0.70 9.40 11.35
CA GLY A 265 0.04 9.95 10.16
C GLY A 265 0.15 11.46 10.01
N PHE A 266 1.13 12.11 10.65
CA PHE A 266 1.44 13.52 10.39
C PHE A 266 2.50 13.65 9.31
N VAL A 267 2.31 14.58 8.36
CA VAL A 267 3.24 14.78 7.23
C VAL A 267 4.55 15.42 7.69
N THR A 268 4.46 16.39 8.62
CA THR A 268 5.63 17.12 9.12
C THR A 268 5.61 17.21 10.64
N LEU A 269 6.81 17.25 11.25
CA LEU A 269 6.98 17.46 12.68
C LEU A 269 6.40 18.81 13.14
N ALA A 270 6.54 19.85 12.31
CA ALA A 270 5.99 21.17 12.61
C ALA A 270 4.46 21.17 12.70
N HIS A 271 3.78 20.50 11.76
CA HIS A 271 2.32 20.33 11.79
C HIS A 271 1.89 19.53 13.03
N PHE A 272 2.57 18.44 13.34
CA PHE A 272 2.32 17.64 14.54
C PHE A 272 2.45 18.49 15.80
N SER A 273 3.56 19.21 15.97
CA SER A 273 3.85 20.01 17.16
C SER A 273 2.82 21.10 17.37
N ARG A 274 2.41 21.79 16.30
CA ARG A 274 1.35 22.80 16.36
C ARG A 274 0.02 22.19 16.82
N LYS A 275 -0.43 21.07 16.21
CA LYS A 275 -1.69 20.41 16.56
C LYS A 275 -1.70 19.83 17.97
N PHE A 276 -0.56 19.35 18.42
CA PHE A 276 -0.38 18.88 19.79
C PHE A 276 -0.50 20.02 20.80
N LYS A 277 0.17 21.14 20.54
CA LYS A 277 0.08 22.35 21.40
C LYS A 277 -1.32 22.96 21.41
N GLU A 278 -2.01 23.00 20.25
CA GLU A 278 -3.41 23.45 20.17
C GLU A 278 -4.33 22.62 21.10
N ARG A 279 -4.10 21.31 21.21
CA ARG A 279 -4.93 20.41 22.01
C ARG A 279 -4.58 20.39 23.50
N TYR A 280 -3.28 20.37 23.83
CA TYR A 280 -2.81 20.14 25.21
C TYR A 280 -2.25 21.39 25.88
N GLY A 281 -2.07 22.50 25.14
CA GLY A 281 -1.58 23.78 25.68
C GLY A 281 -0.06 23.89 25.78
N PHE A 282 0.69 22.80 25.49
CA PHE A 282 2.15 22.76 25.57
C PHE A 282 2.74 21.93 24.40
N PRO A 283 4.05 22.13 24.06
CA PRO A 283 4.67 21.43 22.97
C PRO A 283 4.91 19.93 23.31
N PRO A 284 5.02 19.04 22.29
CA PRO A 284 5.23 17.60 22.49
C PRO A 284 6.46 17.26 23.32
N SER A 285 7.53 18.08 23.26
CA SER A 285 8.76 17.87 24.03
C SER A 285 8.57 17.95 25.55
N GLN A 286 7.52 18.58 26.02
CA GLN A 286 7.20 18.74 27.44
C GLN A 286 6.23 17.68 27.97
N ALA A 287 5.75 16.78 27.11
CA ALA A 287 4.71 15.82 27.50
C ALA A 287 5.17 14.82 28.56
N ALA A 288 6.46 14.45 28.58
CA ALA A 288 7.02 13.52 29.57
C ALA A 288 7.19 14.12 30.98
N GLU A 289 7.20 15.46 31.09
CA GLU A 289 7.47 16.17 32.35
C GLU A 289 6.19 16.58 33.11
N LYS A 290 5.04 16.64 32.45
CA LYS A 290 3.83 17.25 32.99
C LYS A 290 2.96 16.37 33.90
N ASP A 291 3.23 15.08 33.98
CA ASP A 291 2.52 14.14 34.89
C ASP A 291 3.46 13.59 35.98
N ARG A 292 4.64 14.21 36.17
CA ARG A 292 5.47 14.04 37.36
C ARG A 292 5.16 15.21 38.32
#